data_ffefb7a4a9dcbee6f8de0842fce0e790
#
_entry.id   ffefb7a4a9dcbee6f8de0842fce0e790
#
_cell.length_a   1.000
_cell.length_b   1.000
_cell.length_c   1.000
_cell.angle_alpha   90.00
_cell.angle_beta   90.00
_cell.angle_gamma   90.00
#
_symmetry.space_group_name_H-M   'P 1'
#
loop_
_entity.id
_entity.type
_entity.pdbx_description
1 polymer ?
#
loop_
_entity_poly.entity_id
_entity_poly.type
_entity_poly.pdbx_seq_one_letter_code
_entity_poly.pdbx_strand_id
1 'polypeptide(L)'
;YQWGVYYRKDIFDANGISVPTTWDEFVAACATLKAAGVTPITIGSKYLWTTAGVFDYLNLRTNGYEFHMALTKGEIPYTDPRVHAVFDKWDELVKPGYFLENHASLAWQEAIPPMINGEAAMYVMGNFSVALFKEGGLTNDNLGFFQFPEITPGIPMAEEAPTDTMHIASGAKNKTDAKRFLIFLSRADVQEEMNKTLGQL
;
A
#
# COMPACT_ATOMS: atom_id res chain seq x y z
N TYR A 1 -1.23 -4.95 -10.16
CA TYR A 1 -0.07 -4.37 -9.46
C TYR A 1 -0.03 -4.85 -8.02
N GLN A 2 1.18 -4.95 -7.47
CA GLN A 2 1.39 -5.47 -6.13
C GLN A 2 1.57 -4.30 -5.15
N TRP A 3 0.98 -4.43 -3.96
CA TRP A 3 1.21 -3.57 -2.82
C TRP A 3 2.25 -4.16 -1.88
N GLY A 4 2.74 -3.32 -0.98
CA GLY A 4 3.65 -3.69 0.11
C GLY A 4 4.19 -2.47 0.81
N VAL A 5 5.25 -2.63 1.56
CA VAL A 5 5.88 -1.55 2.31
C VAL A 5 7.14 -1.10 1.59
N TYR A 6 7.10 0.09 1.00
CA TYR A 6 8.30 0.79 0.53
C TYR A 6 8.97 1.49 1.70
N TYR A 7 10.30 1.44 1.77
CA TYR A 7 11.04 2.04 2.87
C TYR A 7 12.37 2.64 2.46
N ARG A 8 12.87 3.57 3.26
CA ARG A 8 14.19 4.19 3.13
C ARG A 8 15.23 3.33 3.84
N LYS A 9 16.08 2.64 3.05
CA LYS A 9 17.16 1.79 3.58
C LYS A 9 18.14 2.58 4.42
N ASP A 10 18.57 3.73 3.94
CA ASP A 10 19.49 4.63 4.63
C ASP A 10 18.96 5.11 6.00
N ILE A 11 17.64 5.36 6.10
CA ILE A 11 17.01 5.74 7.39
C ILE A 11 16.97 4.53 8.33
N PHE A 12 16.63 3.34 7.82
CA PHE A 12 16.63 2.12 8.62
C PHE A 12 18.02 1.80 9.15
N ASP A 13 19.04 1.84 8.28
CA ASP A 13 20.44 1.60 8.63
C ASP A 13 20.94 2.61 9.67
N ALA A 14 20.65 3.90 9.50
CA ALA A 14 21.03 4.96 10.44
C ALA A 14 20.42 4.79 11.85
N ASN A 15 19.27 4.11 11.94
CA ASN A 15 18.56 3.86 13.20
C ASN A 15 18.72 2.42 13.70
N GLY A 16 19.54 1.59 13.04
CA GLY A 16 19.77 0.20 13.43
C GLY A 16 18.53 -0.70 13.30
N ILE A 17 17.63 -0.38 12.36
CA ILE A 17 16.38 -1.11 12.15
C ILE A 17 16.59 -2.16 11.07
N SER A 18 16.34 -3.42 11.40
CA SER A 18 16.22 -4.50 10.43
C SER A 18 14.83 -4.50 9.77
N VAL A 19 14.73 -5.04 8.56
CA VAL A 19 13.43 -5.19 7.88
C VAL A 19 12.51 -6.06 8.74
N PRO A 20 11.35 -5.53 9.18
CA PRO A 20 10.44 -6.26 10.05
C PRO A 20 9.72 -7.38 9.27
N THR A 21 9.59 -8.54 9.90
CA THR A 21 8.86 -9.70 9.37
C THR A 21 7.58 -9.98 10.16
N THR A 22 7.52 -9.49 11.39
CA THR A 22 6.37 -9.60 12.28
C THR A 22 5.78 -8.23 12.61
N TRP A 23 4.53 -8.23 13.05
CA TRP A 23 3.83 -7.00 13.48
C TRP A 23 4.53 -6.30 14.64
N ASP A 24 4.98 -7.06 15.63
CA ASP A 24 5.68 -6.49 16.78
C ASP A 24 6.99 -5.81 16.39
N GLU A 25 7.74 -6.40 15.45
CA GLU A 25 8.94 -5.77 14.89
C GLU A 25 8.59 -4.50 14.10
N PHE A 26 7.47 -4.50 13.36
CA PHE A 26 7.02 -3.33 12.59
C PHE A 26 6.63 -2.17 13.53
N VAL A 27 5.88 -2.45 14.58
CA VAL A 27 5.49 -1.44 15.59
C VAL A 27 6.73 -0.92 16.33
N ALA A 28 7.68 -1.81 16.67
CA ALA A 28 8.95 -1.41 17.29
C ALA A 28 9.80 -0.52 16.37
N ALA A 29 9.85 -0.82 15.07
CA ALA A 29 10.50 0.02 14.06
C ALA A 29 9.84 1.42 14.00
N CYS A 30 8.50 1.47 13.99
CA CYS A 30 7.77 2.74 14.04
C CYS A 30 8.09 3.55 15.30
N ALA A 31 8.17 2.91 16.46
CA ALA A 31 8.53 3.57 17.72
C ALA A 31 9.95 4.14 17.68
N THR A 32 10.91 3.37 17.16
CA THR A 32 12.31 3.79 17.01
C THR A 32 12.43 5.01 16.08
N LEU A 33 11.79 4.96 14.91
CA LEU A 33 11.76 6.07 13.94
C LEU A 33 11.17 7.33 14.55
N LYS A 34 10.03 7.21 15.22
CA LYS A 34 9.40 8.35 15.89
C LYS A 34 10.28 8.97 16.98
N ALA A 35 10.95 8.15 17.78
CA ALA A 35 11.88 8.62 18.78
C ALA A 35 13.10 9.34 18.19
N ALA A 36 13.51 8.96 16.97
CA ALA A 36 14.54 9.62 16.19
C ALA A 36 14.08 10.91 15.47
N GLY A 37 12.80 11.28 15.60
CA GLY A 37 12.23 12.46 14.94
C GLY A 37 11.88 12.27 13.47
N VAL A 38 11.81 11.02 13.00
CA VAL A 38 11.40 10.65 11.64
C VAL A 38 9.94 10.18 11.68
N THR A 39 9.11 10.67 10.77
CA THR A 39 7.75 10.14 10.60
C THR A 39 7.82 8.66 10.16
N PRO A 40 7.28 7.71 10.93
CA PRO A 40 7.38 6.30 10.55
C PRO A 40 6.74 5.98 9.21
N ILE A 41 5.49 6.43 9.00
CA ILE A 41 4.70 6.08 7.83
C ILE A 41 4.12 7.33 7.19
N THR A 42 4.46 7.60 5.93
CA THR A 42 3.72 8.57 5.14
C THR A 42 2.50 7.92 4.51
N ILE A 43 1.42 8.66 4.37
CA ILE A 43 0.20 8.27 3.67
C ILE A 43 -0.56 9.52 3.24
N GLY A 44 -1.18 9.48 2.07
CA GLY A 44 -2.15 10.51 1.65
C GLY A 44 -3.55 9.92 1.67
N SER A 45 -4.36 10.29 2.64
CA SER A 45 -5.68 9.67 2.85
C SER A 45 -6.87 10.54 2.48
N LYS A 46 -6.65 11.67 1.80
CA LYS A 46 -7.69 12.58 1.34
C LYS A 46 -8.84 11.89 0.61
N TYR A 47 -8.52 10.87 -0.18
CA TYR A 47 -9.50 10.11 -0.99
C TYR A 47 -9.80 8.72 -0.42
N LEU A 48 -9.30 8.39 0.77
CA LEU A 48 -9.56 7.19 1.58
C LEU A 48 -9.08 5.85 1.00
N TRP A 49 -8.92 5.68 -0.32
CA TRP A 49 -8.55 4.40 -0.92
C TRP A 49 -7.18 3.87 -0.48
N THR A 50 -6.23 4.76 -0.14
CA THR A 50 -4.93 4.38 0.41
C THR A 50 -5.06 3.75 1.80
N THR A 51 -5.99 4.26 2.60
CA THR A 51 -6.30 3.68 3.92
C THR A 51 -7.04 2.36 3.79
N ALA A 52 -7.85 2.19 2.71
CA ALA A 52 -8.45 0.89 2.41
C ALA A 52 -7.37 -0.18 2.16
N GLY A 53 -6.31 0.12 1.39
CA GLY A 53 -5.21 -0.83 1.19
C GLY A 53 -4.48 -1.20 2.49
N VAL A 54 -4.33 -0.26 3.42
CA VAL A 54 -3.79 -0.57 4.77
C VAL A 54 -4.75 -1.48 5.54
N PHE A 55 -6.05 -1.19 5.51
CA PHE A 55 -7.08 -2.04 6.14
C PHE A 55 -7.07 -3.45 5.55
N ASP A 56 -6.96 -3.57 4.23
CA ASP A 56 -6.95 -4.85 3.53
C ASP A 56 -5.76 -5.71 3.99
N TYR A 57 -4.55 -5.14 4.10
CA TYR A 57 -3.41 -5.86 4.67
C TYR A 57 -3.60 -6.26 6.13
N LEU A 58 -4.07 -5.35 6.97
CA LEU A 58 -4.36 -5.67 8.37
C LEU A 58 -5.36 -6.82 8.47
N ASN A 59 -6.41 -6.80 7.64
CA ASN A 59 -7.42 -7.86 7.62
C ASN A 59 -6.86 -9.18 7.07
N LEU A 60 -6.11 -9.14 5.97
CA LEU A 60 -5.47 -10.34 5.40
C LEU A 60 -4.50 -11.00 6.39
N ARG A 61 -3.73 -10.22 7.15
CA ARG A 61 -2.76 -10.72 8.13
C ARG A 61 -3.39 -11.14 9.47
N THR A 62 -4.57 -10.57 9.81
CA THR A 62 -5.28 -10.90 11.06
C THR A 62 -6.24 -12.05 10.88
N ASN A 63 -7.02 -12.07 9.79
CA ASN A 63 -8.14 -12.98 9.59
C ASN A 63 -7.98 -13.94 8.40
N GLY A 64 -7.02 -13.67 7.51
CA GLY A 64 -6.75 -14.48 6.33
C GLY A 64 -7.61 -14.15 5.12
N TYR A 65 -7.22 -14.74 3.98
CA TYR A 65 -7.79 -14.46 2.66
C TYR A 65 -9.30 -14.77 2.56
N GLU A 66 -9.72 -15.92 3.05
CA GLU A 66 -11.12 -16.35 2.94
C GLU A 66 -12.07 -15.39 3.69
N PHE A 67 -11.66 -14.96 4.89
CA PHE A 67 -12.42 -13.97 5.65
C PHE A 67 -12.46 -12.61 4.91
N HIS A 68 -11.32 -12.14 4.42
CA HIS A 68 -11.24 -10.89 3.67
C HIS A 68 -12.15 -10.91 2.44
N MET A 69 -12.15 -12.01 1.67
CA MET A 69 -13.02 -12.14 0.49
C MET A 69 -14.51 -12.21 0.85
N ALA A 70 -14.88 -12.88 1.94
CA ALA A 70 -16.27 -12.92 2.40
C ALA A 70 -16.76 -11.55 2.90
N LEU A 71 -15.88 -10.79 3.57
CA LEU A 71 -16.15 -9.41 3.99
C LEU A 71 -16.39 -8.48 2.80
N THR A 72 -15.48 -8.52 1.80
CA THR A 72 -15.58 -7.67 0.60
C THR A 72 -16.78 -8.00 -0.28
N LYS A 73 -17.23 -9.27 -0.28
CA LYS A 73 -18.48 -9.69 -0.95
C LYS A 73 -19.76 -9.30 -0.18
N GLY A 74 -19.62 -8.81 1.06
CA GLY A 74 -20.77 -8.51 1.91
C GLY A 74 -21.43 -9.74 2.55
N GLU A 75 -20.78 -10.87 2.53
CA GLU A 75 -21.23 -12.11 3.20
C GLU A 75 -21.01 -12.03 4.71
N ILE A 76 -20.08 -11.22 5.16
CA ILE A 76 -19.78 -10.90 6.56
C ILE A 76 -20.01 -9.40 6.76
N PRO A 77 -20.74 -8.99 7.81
CA PRO A 77 -20.95 -7.58 8.11
C PRO A 77 -19.70 -6.94 8.73
N TYR A 78 -19.48 -5.66 8.47
CA TYR A 78 -18.39 -4.88 9.08
C TYR A 78 -18.51 -4.73 10.61
N THR A 79 -19.64 -5.13 11.20
CA THR A 79 -19.84 -5.21 12.65
C THR A 79 -19.37 -6.54 13.25
N ASP A 80 -18.81 -7.46 12.47
CA ASP A 80 -18.25 -8.72 12.96
C ASP A 80 -17.08 -8.41 13.94
N PRO A 81 -16.98 -9.10 15.08
CA PRO A 81 -15.91 -8.88 16.06
C PRO A 81 -14.50 -9.02 15.50
N ARG A 82 -14.31 -9.84 14.46
CA ARG A 82 -13.01 -9.99 13.77
C ARG A 82 -12.62 -8.72 13.00
N VAL A 83 -13.58 -7.95 12.52
CA VAL A 83 -13.31 -6.63 11.91
C VAL A 83 -12.89 -5.64 12.98
N HIS A 84 -13.48 -5.69 14.17
CA HIS A 84 -13.04 -4.87 15.31
C HIS A 84 -11.58 -5.16 15.67
N ALA A 85 -11.15 -6.42 15.67
CA ALA A 85 -9.76 -6.79 15.91
C ALA A 85 -8.77 -6.19 14.87
N VAL A 86 -9.21 -6.02 13.62
CA VAL A 86 -8.42 -5.30 12.59
C VAL A 86 -8.24 -3.83 12.96
N PHE A 87 -9.30 -3.16 13.42
CA PHE A 87 -9.20 -1.78 13.87
C PHE A 87 -8.38 -1.63 15.15
N ASP A 88 -8.41 -2.61 16.06
CA ASP A 88 -7.54 -2.63 17.24
C ASP A 88 -6.06 -2.65 16.81
N LYS A 89 -5.71 -3.45 15.79
CA LYS A 89 -4.36 -3.44 15.20
C LYS A 89 -4.01 -2.11 14.54
N TRP A 90 -4.97 -1.49 13.86
CA TRP A 90 -4.74 -0.17 13.27
C TRP A 90 -4.50 0.90 14.33
N ASP A 91 -5.22 0.83 15.44
CA ASP A 91 -5.07 1.73 16.58
C ASP A 91 -3.64 1.71 17.18
N GLU A 92 -2.93 0.57 17.09
CA GLU A 92 -1.52 0.46 17.48
C GLU A 92 -0.59 1.37 16.65
N LEU A 93 -1.01 1.79 15.46
CA LEU A 93 -0.28 2.76 14.63
C LEU A 93 -0.82 4.19 14.78
N VAL A 94 -2.15 4.33 14.92
CA VAL A 94 -2.82 5.65 14.93
C VAL A 94 -2.63 6.36 16.27
N LYS A 95 -2.88 5.66 17.38
CA LYS A 95 -2.81 6.27 18.74
C LYS A 95 -1.43 6.80 19.09
N PRO A 96 -0.32 6.09 18.78
CA PRO A 96 1.00 6.64 19.00
C PRO A 96 1.40 7.74 17.99
N GLY A 97 0.60 7.97 16.93
CA GLY A 97 0.88 8.96 15.89
C GLY A 97 2.05 8.57 15.00
N TYR A 98 2.02 7.36 14.44
CA TYR A 98 3.06 6.87 13.51
C TYR A 98 2.82 7.30 12.07
N PHE A 99 1.63 7.83 11.75
CA PHE A 99 1.33 8.39 10.44
C PHE A 99 1.69 9.88 10.34
N LEU A 100 1.94 10.32 9.10
CA LEU A 100 2.15 11.73 8.80
C LEU A 100 0.97 12.58 9.31
N GLU A 101 1.24 13.65 10.06
CA GLU A 101 0.22 14.39 10.82
C GLU A 101 -0.90 14.96 9.93
N ASN A 102 -0.56 15.52 8.77
CA ASN A 102 -1.52 16.15 7.84
C ASN A 102 -2.04 15.22 6.75
N HIS A 103 -1.89 13.89 6.90
CA HIS A 103 -2.21 12.91 5.87
C HIS A 103 -3.62 13.01 5.28
N ALA A 104 -4.61 13.45 6.09
CA ALA A 104 -6.01 13.56 5.66
C ALA A 104 -6.25 14.68 4.63
N SER A 105 -5.34 15.63 4.50
CA SER A 105 -5.40 16.69 3.48
C SER A 105 -4.67 16.36 2.19
N LEU A 106 -3.84 15.30 2.18
CA LEU A 106 -2.97 14.93 1.08
C LEU A 106 -3.59 13.87 0.17
N ALA A 107 -3.47 14.07 -1.15
CA ALA A 107 -3.59 12.99 -2.11
C ALA A 107 -2.38 12.04 -1.98
N TRP A 108 -2.45 10.85 -2.53
CA TRP A 108 -1.38 9.87 -2.38
C TRP A 108 -0.04 10.33 -2.98
N GLN A 109 -0.08 11.10 -4.08
CA GLN A 109 1.13 11.68 -4.68
C GLN A 109 1.76 12.76 -3.79
N GLU A 110 0.93 13.53 -3.09
CA GLU A 110 1.38 14.59 -2.19
C GLU A 110 2.04 14.04 -0.92
N ALA A 111 1.84 12.75 -0.63
CA ALA A 111 2.47 12.03 0.47
C ALA A 111 3.83 11.39 0.10
N ILE A 112 4.27 11.48 -1.17
CA ILE A 112 5.55 10.95 -1.65
C ILE A 112 6.74 11.85 -1.25
N PRO A 113 6.70 13.18 -1.39
CA PRO A 113 7.81 14.06 -1.06
C PRO A 113 8.40 13.87 0.34
N PRO A 114 7.63 13.67 1.43
CA PRO A 114 8.19 13.41 2.75
C PRO A 114 9.15 12.21 2.79
N MET A 115 8.85 11.15 2.03
CA MET A 115 9.75 10.00 1.92
C MET A 115 11.00 10.31 1.09
N ILE A 116 10.86 11.04 -0.01
CA ILE A 116 11.99 11.49 -0.84
C ILE A 116 12.94 12.36 -0.02
N ASN A 117 12.41 13.30 0.75
CA ASN A 117 13.18 14.25 1.55
C ASN A 117 13.79 13.63 2.83
N GLY A 118 13.45 12.38 3.18
CA GLY A 118 13.89 11.74 4.42
C GLY A 118 13.13 12.15 5.67
N GLU A 119 11.99 12.82 5.52
CA GLU A 119 11.10 13.22 6.61
C GLU A 119 10.22 12.04 7.09
N ALA A 120 9.99 11.07 6.19
CA ALA A 120 9.26 9.85 6.47
C ALA A 120 10.03 8.62 6.00
N ALA A 121 9.88 7.50 6.70
CA ALA A 121 10.67 6.30 6.47
C ALA A 121 9.98 5.24 5.62
N MET A 122 8.65 5.11 5.71
CA MET A 122 7.88 4.04 5.05
C MET A 122 6.64 4.56 4.35
N TYR A 123 6.18 3.83 3.31
CA TYR A 123 4.91 4.02 2.64
C TYR A 123 4.30 2.67 2.25
N VAL A 124 3.11 2.37 2.77
CA VAL A 124 2.33 1.21 2.33
C VAL A 124 1.58 1.59 1.06
N MET A 125 2.00 1.06 -0.09
CA MET A 125 1.50 1.50 -1.39
C MET A 125 1.71 0.45 -2.49
N GLY A 126 1.04 0.64 -3.62
CA GLY A 126 1.23 -0.16 -4.83
C GLY A 126 2.51 0.20 -5.59
N ASN A 127 3.02 -0.74 -6.39
CA ASN A 127 4.29 -0.60 -7.14
C ASN A 127 4.29 0.54 -8.17
N PHE A 128 3.14 1.07 -8.56
CA PHE A 128 3.03 2.27 -9.41
C PHE A 128 3.65 3.52 -8.76
N SER A 129 3.84 3.53 -7.44
CA SER A 129 4.52 4.63 -6.74
C SER A 129 6.05 4.67 -6.99
N VAL A 130 6.63 3.56 -7.41
CA VAL A 130 8.10 3.42 -7.61
C VAL A 130 8.64 4.43 -8.63
N ALA A 131 7.88 4.67 -9.71
CA ALA A 131 8.28 5.65 -10.71
C ALA A 131 8.46 7.05 -10.10
N LEU A 132 7.52 7.48 -9.26
CA LEU A 132 7.58 8.78 -8.60
C LEU A 132 8.69 8.87 -7.56
N PHE A 133 8.98 7.80 -6.83
CA PHE A 133 10.14 7.75 -5.94
C PHE A 133 11.46 7.92 -6.71
N LYS A 134 11.60 7.25 -7.85
CA LYS A 134 12.79 7.35 -8.71
C LYS A 134 12.91 8.73 -9.37
N GLU A 135 11.82 9.31 -9.86
CA GLU A 135 11.77 10.69 -10.36
C GLU A 135 12.20 11.71 -9.30
N GLY A 136 11.84 11.45 -8.04
CA GLY A 136 12.26 12.24 -6.88
C GLY A 136 13.70 11.98 -6.42
N GLY A 137 14.46 11.14 -7.11
CA GLY A 137 15.89 10.90 -6.86
C GLY A 137 16.19 9.69 -5.96
N LEU A 138 15.19 8.89 -5.54
CA LEU A 138 15.46 7.64 -4.86
C LEU A 138 15.96 6.58 -5.86
N THR A 139 16.91 5.77 -5.41
CA THR A 139 17.53 4.70 -6.20
C THR A 139 17.34 3.36 -5.52
N ASN A 140 17.74 2.28 -6.17
CA ASN A 140 17.72 0.96 -5.54
C ASN A 140 18.66 0.84 -4.33
N ASP A 141 19.59 1.78 -4.14
CA ASP A 141 20.50 1.78 -2.98
C ASP A 141 19.80 2.27 -1.72
N ASN A 142 18.87 3.23 -1.85
CA ASN A 142 18.18 3.84 -0.71
C ASN A 142 16.67 3.55 -0.63
N LEU A 143 16.05 3.05 -1.71
CA LEU A 143 14.66 2.58 -1.72
C LEU A 143 14.63 1.06 -1.59
N GLY A 144 13.94 0.57 -0.58
CA GLY A 144 13.67 -0.85 -0.35
C GLY A 144 12.19 -1.19 -0.40
N PHE A 145 11.91 -2.48 -0.39
CA PHE A 145 10.57 -3.04 -0.36
C PHE A 145 10.56 -4.28 0.54
N PHE A 146 9.51 -4.43 1.32
CA PHE A 146 9.24 -5.68 2.03
C PHE A 146 7.74 -5.97 2.06
N GLN A 147 7.40 -7.24 2.24
CA GLN A 147 6.02 -7.70 2.38
C GLN A 147 5.43 -7.14 3.68
N PHE A 148 4.14 -6.82 3.68
CA PHE A 148 3.47 -6.41 4.92
C PHE A 148 3.59 -7.53 5.96
N PRO A 149 4.04 -7.22 7.19
CA PRO A 149 4.44 -8.21 8.18
C PRO A 149 3.34 -9.17 8.61
N GLU A 150 3.73 -10.35 9.11
CA GLU A 150 2.82 -11.29 9.75
C GLU A 150 2.22 -10.68 11.03
N ILE A 151 0.88 -10.84 11.20
CA ILE A 151 0.17 -10.43 12.42
C ILE A 151 -0.24 -11.66 13.23
N THR A 152 -0.97 -12.58 12.61
CA THR A 152 -1.43 -13.82 13.26
C THR A 152 -0.62 -15.00 12.74
N PRO A 153 0.22 -15.64 13.56
CA PRO A 153 1.01 -16.80 13.13
C PRO A 153 0.15 -17.94 12.56
N GLY A 154 0.61 -18.47 11.44
CA GLY A 154 -0.06 -19.59 10.77
C GLY A 154 -1.16 -19.21 9.79
N ILE A 155 -1.52 -17.94 9.67
CA ILE A 155 -2.36 -17.47 8.56
C ILE A 155 -1.49 -17.37 7.30
N PRO A 156 -1.89 -18.01 6.18
CA PRO A 156 -1.13 -17.92 4.93
C PRO A 156 -0.98 -16.47 4.47
N MET A 157 0.24 -16.11 4.07
CA MET A 157 0.56 -14.77 3.60
C MET A 157 -0.07 -14.53 2.22
N ALA A 158 -1.17 -13.80 2.18
CA ALA A 158 -1.81 -13.33 0.96
C ALA A 158 -1.42 -11.87 0.71
N GLU A 159 -1.14 -11.52 -0.54
CA GLU A 159 -0.75 -10.17 -0.92
C GLU A 159 -1.92 -9.39 -1.47
N GLU A 160 -1.94 -8.09 -1.17
CA GLU A 160 -2.83 -7.13 -1.83
C GLU A 160 -2.31 -6.87 -3.25
N ALA A 161 -3.01 -7.38 -4.23
CA ALA A 161 -2.62 -7.28 -5.64
C ALA A 161 -3.82 -6.95 -6.53
N PRO A 162 -4.44 -5.76 -6.38
CA PRO A 162 -5.61 -5.39 -7.16
C PRO A 162 -5.29 -5.26 -8.65
N THR A 163 -6.29 -5.50 -9.47
CA THR A 163 -6.22 -5.38 -10.93
C THR A 163 -7.04 -4.18 -11.37
N ASP A 164 -6.43 -3.25 -12.09
CA ASP A 164 -7.17 -2.19 -12.76
C ASP A 164 -7.99 -2.77 -13.92
N THR A 165 -9.21 -2.31 -14.05
CA THR A 165 -10.13 -2.79 -15.06
C THR A 165 -10.63 -1.66 -15.95
N MET A 166 -10.80 -1.96 -17.24
CA MET A 166 -11.37 -1.03 -18.21
C MET A 166 -12.74 -1.50 -18.67
N HIS A 167 -13.71 -0.61 -18.62
CA HIS A 167 -15.11 -0.92 -18.91
C HIS A 167 -15.65 0.00 -19.98
N ILE A 168 -16.60 -0.55 -20.79
CA ILE A 168 -17.42 0.25 -21.70
C ILE A 168 -18.72 0.56 -20.98
N ALA A 169 -19.00 1.84 -20.75
CA ALA A 169 -20.24 2.25 -20.12
C ALA A 169 -21.46 1.76 -20.92
N SER A 170 -22.53 1.33 -20.23
CA SER A 170 -23.77 0.86 -20.88
C SER A 170 -24.36 1.91 -21.80
N GLY A 171 -24.27 3.20 -21.45
CA GLY A 171 -24.71 4.35 -22.22
C GLY A 171 -23.75 4.86 -23.29
N ALA A 172 -22.60 4.21 -23.53
CA ALA A 172 -21.65 4.68 -24.53
C ALA A 172 -22.25 4.67 -25.94
N LYS A 173 -22.09 5.79 -26.66
CA LYS A 173 -22.64 5.95 -28.00
C LYS A 173 -21.88 5.20 -29.08
N ASN A 174 -20.56 5.10 -28.95
CA ASN A 174 -19.67 4.40 -29.88
C ASN A 174 -19.05 3.15 -29.24
N LYS A 175 -19.86 2.12 -29.05
CA LYS A 175 -19.41 0.84 -28.45
C LYS A 175 -18.50 0.03 -29.37
N THR A 176 -18.65 0.22 -30.69
CA THR A 176 -17.85 -0.53 -31.68
C THR A 176 -16.38 -0.16 -31.61
N ASP A 177 -16.05 1.12 -31.64
CA ASP A 177 -14.66 1.55 -31.56
C ASP A 177 -14.11 1.40 -30.12
N ALA A 178 -14.94 1.58 -29.09
CA ALA A 178 -14.56 1.27 -27.72
C ALA A 178 -14.14 -0.20 -27.56
N LYS A 179 -14.88 -1.16 -28.15
CA LYS A 179 -14.48 -2.57 -28.16
C LYS A 179 -13.16 -2.79 -28.90
N ARG A 180 -12.96 -2.16 -30.06
CA ARG A 180 -11.70 -2.25 -30.82
C ARG A 180 -10.52 -1.72 -29.99
N PHE A 181 -10.73 -0.62 -29.28
CA PHE A 181 -9.71 -0.06 -28.40
C PHE A 181 -9.38 -0.99 -27.23
N LEU A 182 -10.38 -1.60 -26.58
CA LEU A 182 -10.13 -2.59 -25.52
C LEU A 182 -9.39 -3.83 -26.05
N ILE A 183 -9.74 -4.32 -27.26
CA ILE A 183 -9.02 -5.42 -27.90
C ILE A 183 -7.57 -5.03 -28.20
N PHE A 184 -7.30 -3.81 -28.65
CA PHE A 184 -5.94 -3.30 -28.83
C PHE A 184 -5.18 -3.27 -27.50
N LEU A 185 -5.79 -2.71 -26.45
CA LEU A 185 -5.17 -2.64 -25.11
C LEU A 185 -4.91 -4.03 -24.49
N SER A 186 -5.71 -5.06 -24.82
CA SER A 186 -5.53 -6.41 -24.31
C SER A 186 -4.39 -7.19 -24.97
N ARG A 187 -3.73 -6.65 -25.99
CA ARG A 187 -2.61 -7.28 -26.65
C ARG A 187 -1.39 -7.33 -25.71
N ALA A 188 -0.69 -8.47 -25.71
CA ALA A 188 0.47 -8.66 -24.84
C ALA A 188 1.59 -7.63 -25.08
N ASP A 189 1.87 -7.29 -26.37
CA ASP A 189 2.86 -6.29 -26.73
C ASP A 189 2.50 -4.88 -26.23
N VAL A 190 1.22 -4.51 -26.28
CA VAL A 190 0.73 -3.23 -25.78
C VAL A 190 0.79 -3.19 -24.24
N GLN A 191 0.40 -4.27 -23.56
CA GLN A 191 0.49 -4.38 -22.10
C GLN A 191 1.95 -4.32 -21.63
N GLU A 192 2.86 -4.98 -22.32
CA GLU A 192 4.29 -4.95 -22.02
C GLU A 192 4.85 -3.51 -22.11
N GLU A 193 4.52 -2.79 -23.17
CA GLU A 193 4.96 -1.41 -23.34
C GLU A 193 4.37 -0.46 -22.29
N MET A 194 3.08 -0.62 -21.99
CA MET A 194 2.41 0.15 -20.93
C MET A 194 3.08 -0.09 -19.58
N ASN A 195 3.31 -1.36 -19.22
CA ASN A 195 3.91 -1.72 -17.94
C ASN A 195 5.35 -1.19 -17.81
N LYS A 196 6.15 -1.28 -18.89
CA LYS A 196 7.50 -0.69 -18.93
C LYS A 196 7.46 0.83 -18.71
N THR A 197 6.55 1.52 -19.41
CA THR A 197 6.41 2.97 -19.34
C THR A 197 5.93 3.42 -17.97
N LEU A 198 4.99 2.70 -17.37
CA LEU A 198 4.40 3.02 -16.06
C LEU A 198 5.20 2.45 -14.87
N GLY A 199 6.23 1.64 -15.12
CA GLY A 199 7.01 1.01 -14.05
C GLY A 199 6.21 0.00 -13.22
N GLN A 200 5.24 -0.66 -13.83
CA GLN A 200 4.30 -1.60 -13.17
C GLN A 200 4.65 -3.07 -13.38
N LEU A 201 5.92 -3.40 -13.61
CA LEU A 201 6.38 -4.78 -13.77
C LEU A 201 6.66 -5.45 -12.44
#